data_2f283bb3162590c265dcc553ab21a361
#
_entry.id   2f283bb3162590c265dcc553ab21a361
#
_cell.length_a   1.000
_cell.length_b   1.000
_cell.length_c   1.000
_cell.angle_alpha   90.00
_cell.angle_beta   90.00
_cell.angle_gamma   90.00
#
_symmetry.space_group_name_H-M   'P 1'
#
loop_
_entity.id
_entity.type
_entity.pdbx_description
1 polymer ?
#
loop_
_entity_poly.entity_id
_entity_poly.type
_entity_poly.pdbx_seq_one_letter_code
_entity_poly.pdbx_strand_id
1 'polypeptide(L)'
;MKNNLTKLKLRKKGQLKIQEMAFVLLGVIFLFALILLFYVSFQYRSWQKVAVQSEEARAITLLEVVASMPEFRCSSSFSSASEAVCIDIDKLEYFNKTRSIRDKYSVLWESSQAAGVEVQEIYPDKKTYTIYSKSGFQGSSKTYSTYSAICNQEYGELICKIAKIKIKMIMPESK
;
A
#
# COMPACT_ATOMS: atom_id res chain seq x y z
N MET A 1 24.25 -71.33 40.03
CA MET A 1 24.74 -70.42 38.98
C MET A 1 23.74 -70.06 37.87
N LYS A 2 22.51 -70.62 37.81
CA LYS A 2 21.52 -70.31 36.74
C LYS A 2 20.69 -69.04 36.96
N ASN A 3 20.55 -68.51 38.18
CA ASN A 3 19.66 -67.36 38.48
C ASN A 3 20.23 -66.02 38.14
N ASN A 4 21.51 -65.84 37.90
CA ASN A 4 22.13 -64.57 37.54
C ASN A 4 22.02 -64.22 36.03
N LEU A 5 21.95 -65.26 35.19
CA LEU A 5 21.84 -65.10 33.75
C LEU A 5 20.42 -64.60 33.30
N THR A 6 19.39 -65.02 34.01
CA THR A 6 17.99 -64.63 33.75
C THR A 6 17.74 -63.18 34.16
N LYS A 7 18.30 -62.70 35.27
CA LYS A 7 18.22 -61.33 35.73
C LYS A 7 18.92 -60.32 34.76
N LEU A 8 20.05 -60.68 34.18
CA LEU A 8 20.78 -59.89 33.20
C LEU A 8 20.03 -59.76 31.86
N LYS A 9 19.33 -60.84 31.43
CA LYS A 9 18.55 -60.81 30.18
C LYS A 9 17.28 -60.01 30.31
N LEU A 10 16.63 -59.92 31.47
CA LEU A 10 15.46 -59.03 31.72
C LEU A 10 15.84 -57.56 31.79
N ARG A 11 17.00 -57.18 32.33
CA ARG A 11 17.50 -55.83 32.40
C ARG A 11 17.78 -55.25 31.01
N LYS A 12 18.35 -56.03 30.08
CA LYS A 12 18.59 -55.61 28.68
C LYS A 12 17.31 -55.38 27.89
N LYS A 13 16.24 -56.18 28.11
CA LYS A 13 14.94 -56.01 27.44
C LYS A 13 14.20 -54.73 27.90
N GLY A 14 14.35 -54.33 29.15
CA GLY A 14 13.76 -53.08 29.68
C GLY A 14 14.44 -51.79 29.13
N GLN A 15 15.78 -51.83 29.01
CA GLN A 15 16.53 -50.71 28.47
C GLN A 15 16.23 -50.44 26.98
N LEU A 16 16.07 -51.48 26.16
CA LEU A 16 15.71 -51.36 24.75
C LEU A 16 14.33 -50.69 24.56
N LYS A 17 13.33 -51.04 25.38
CA LYS A 17 11.99 -50.41 25.32
C LYS A 17 12.00 -48.94 25.68
N ILE A 18 12.81 -48.51 26.64
CA ILE A 18 12.92 -47.10 27.04
C ILE A 18 13.60 -46.30 25.91
N GLN A 19 14.60 -46.88 25.26
CA GLN A 19 15.31 -46.24 24.17
C GLN A 19 14.41 -46.08 22.92
N GLU A 20 13.59 -47.08 22.58
CA GLU A 20 12.61 -46.96 21.48
C GLU A 20 11.57 -45.86 21.76
N MET A 21 11.03 -45.78 23.00
CA MET A 21 10.09 -44.72 23.37
C MET A 21 10.73 -43.32 23.28
N ALA A 22 11.99 -43.16 23.66
CA ALA A 22 12.70 -41.90 23.56
C ALA A 22 12.87 -41.43 22.08
N PHE A 23 13.19 -42.37 21.18
CA PHE A 23 13.30 -42.06 19.76
C PHE A 23 11.97 -41.68 19.13
N VAL A 24 10.87 -42.34 19.47
CA VAL A 24 9.53 -41.99 18.99
C VAL A 24 9.14 -40.58 19.47
N LEU A 25 9.40 -40.26 20.73
CA LEU A 25 9.08 -38.96 21.30
C LEU A 25 9.89 -37.86 20.65
N LEU A 26 11.19 -38.06 20.38
CA LEU A 26 12.04 -37.15 19.62
C LEU A 26 11.53 -36.97 18.19
N GLY A 27 11.11 -38.02 17.52
CA GLY A 27 10.54 -37.96 16.17
C GLY A 27 9.25 -37.13 16.10
N VAL A 28 8.38 -37.30 17.11
CA VAL A 28 7.14 -36.54 17.22
C VAL A 28 7.42 -35.04 17.45
N ILE A 29 8.35 -34.69 18.34
CA ILE A 29 8.76 -33.33 18.61
C ILE A 29 9.33 -32.68 17.33
N PHE A 30 10.19 -33.38 16.60
CA PHE A 30 10.77 -32.89 15.36
C PHE A 30 9.71 -32.68 14.28
N LEU A 31 8.74 -33.58 14.16
CA LEU A 31 7.62 -33.43 13.23
C LEU A 31 6.77 -32.21 13.58
N PHE A 32 6.45 -31.96 14.84
CA PHE A 32 5.76 -30.76 15.27
C PHE A 32 6.54 -29.49 14.97
N ALA A 33 7.85 -29.48 15.19
CA ALA A 33 8.71 -28.34 14.87
C ALA A 33 8.67 -28.01 13.37
N LEU A 34 8.73 -29.03 12.50
CA LEU A 34 8.61 -28.82 11.06
C LEU A 34 7.24 -28.26 10.66
N ILE A 35 6.14 -28.78 11.23
CA ILE A 35 4.80 -28.28 10.95
C ILE A 35 4.68 -26.80 11.37
N LEU A 36 5.20 -26.43 12.54
CA LEU A 36 5.20 -25.03 13.00
C LEU A 36 6.01 -24.12 12.09
N LEU A 37 7.20 -24.54 11.65
CA LEU A 37 8.01 -23.76 10.70
C LEU A 37 7.29 -23.56 9.37
N PHE A 38 6.64 -24.58 8.85
CA PHE A 38 5.81 -24.48 7.63
C PHE A 38 4.63 -23.52 7.83
N TYR A 39 3.92 -23.64 8.95
CA TYR A 39 2.79 -22.78 9.26
C TYR A 39 3.19 -21.30 9.37
N VAL A 40 4.27 -21.00 10.09
CA VAL A 40 4.79 -19.62 10.23
C VAL A 40 5.23 -19.08 8.87
N SER A 41 5.93 -19.87 8.05
CA SER A 41 6.36 -19.45 6.71
C SER A 41 5.18 -19.13 5.79
N PHE A 42 4.10 -19.89 5.89
CA PHE A 42 2.90 -19.65 5.09
C PHE A 42 2.14 -18.40 5.54
N GLN A 43 1.97 -18.21 6.84
CA GLN A 43 1.37 -17.03 7.44
C GLN A 43 2.11 -15.76 7.05
N TYR A 44 3.44 -15.76 7.14
CA TYR A 44 4.26 -14.59 6.83
C TYR A 44 4.06 -14.09 5.38
N ARG A 45 3.99 -15.00 4.41
CA ARG A 45 3.71 -14.65 3.00
C ARG A 45 2.30 -14.07 2.79
N SER A 46 1.32 -14.54 3.54
CA SER A 46 -0.05 -14.03 3.47
C SER A 46 -0.14 -12.60 3.98
N TRP A 47 0.52 -12.27 5.06
CA TRP A 47 0.52 -10.94 5.67
C TRP A 47 1.17 -9.89 4.77
N GLN A 48 2.25 -10.24 4.08
CA GLN A 48 2.89 -9.33 3.13
C GLN A 48 1.95 -8.96 1.96
N LYS A 49 1.20 -9.91 1.44
CA LYS A 49 0.22 -9.64 0.37
C LYS A 49 -0.89 -8.69 0.82
N VAL A 50 -1.42 -8.88 2.03
CA VAL A 50 -2.47 -8.02 2.59
C VAL A 50 -1.95 -6.59 2.79
N ALA A 51 -0.73 -6.42 3.26
CA ALA A 51 -0.12 -5.10 3.44
C ALA A 51 -0.02 -4.34 2.11
N VAL A 52 0.50 -4.99 1.05
CA VAL A 52 0.61 -4.37 -0.29
C VAL A 52 -0.77 -4.02 -0.86
N GLN A 53 -1.76 -4.89 -0.73
CA GLN A 53 -3.12 -4.61 -1.20
C GLN A 53 -3.76 -3.43 -0.46
N SER A 54 -3.51 -3.29 0.84
CA SER A 54 -4.04 -2.16 1.62
C SER A 54 -3.46 -0.82 1.19
N GLU A 55 -2.18 -0.78 0.80
CA GLU A 55 -1.53 0.42 0.29
C GLU A 55 -2.07 0.82 -1.10
N GLU A 56 -2.26 -0.14 -1.98
CA GLU A 56 -2.86 0.10 -3.29
C GLU A 56 -4.30 0.63 -3.17
N ALA A 57 -5.11 0.03 -2.29
CA ALA A 57 -6.46 0.51 -2.03
C ALA A 57 -6.47 1.95 -1.49
N ARG A 58 -5.58 2.30 -0.56
CA ARG A 58 -5.44 3.67 -0.06
C ARG A 58 -5.05 4.65 -1.16
N ALA A 59 -4.10 4.27 -2.02
CA ALA A 59 -3.68 5.12 -3.13
C ALA A 59 -4.82 5.37 -4.13
N ILE A 60 -5.60 4.34 -4.46
CA ILE A 60 -6.76 4.46 -5.35
C ILE A 60 -7.82 5.37 -4.73
N THR A 61 -8.16 5.16 -3.45
CA THR A 61 -9.11 6.02 -2.73
C THR A 61 -8.63 7.47 -2.70
N LEU A 62 -7.34 7.69 -2.47
CA LEU A 62 -6.79 9.04 -2.47
C LEU A 62 -6.83 9.69 -3.86
N LEU A 63 -6.59 8.93 -4.93
CA LEU A 63 -6.76 9.41 -6.31
C LEU A 63 -8.20 9.84 -6.59
N GLU A 64 -9.19 9.08 -6.14
CA GLU A 64 -10.61 9.42 -6.26
C GLU A 64 -10.97 10.66 -5.45
N VAL A 65 -10.46 10.79 -4.22
CA VAL A 65 -10.66 11.97 -3.38
C VAL A 65 -10.08 13.20 -4.06
N VAL A 66 -8.83 13.14 -4.53
CA VAL A 66 -8.18 14.27 -5.24
C VAL A 66 -8.97 14.65 -6.49
N ALA A 67 -9.40 13.67 -7.26
CA ALA A 67 -10.15 13.89 -8.47
C ALA A 67 -11.53 14.52 -8.24
N SER A 68 -12.14 14.26 -7.08
CA SER A 68 -13.47 14.77 -6.71
C SER A 68 -13.46 16.02 -5.82
N MET A 69 -12.27 16.55 -5.46
CA MET A 69 -12.15 17.72 -4.59
C MET A 69 -12.87 18.95 -5.17
N PRO A 70 -13.78 19.57 -4.40
CA PRO A 70 -14.55 20.71 -4.88
C PRO A 70 -13.68 21.94 -5.20
N GLU A 71 -12.48 22.03 -4.59
CA GLU A 71 -11.53 23.13 -4.76
C GLU A 71 -10.96 23.24 -6.17
N PHE A 72 -10.91 22.13 -6.91
CA PHE A 72 -10.41 22.13 -8.30
C PHE A 72 -11.30 21.39 -9.29
N ARG A 73 -12.47 20.93 -8.84
CA ARG A 73 -13.44 20.33 -9.76
C ARG A 73 -14.06 21.41 -10.67
N CYS A 74 -14.30 21.07 -11.93
CA CYS A 74 -15.05 21.92 -12.83
C CYS A 74 -16.45 22.23 -12.32
N SER A 75 -16.97 23.43 -12.57
CA SER A 75 -18.31 23.83 -12.19
C SER A 75 -19.37 23.00 -12.94
N SER A 76 -20.44 22.60 -12.25
CA SER A 76 -21.49 21.70 -12.77
C SER A 76 -22.25 22.21 -14.00
N SER A 77 -22.18 23.50 -14.29
CA SER A 77 -22.76 24.09 -15.50
C SER A 77 -22.16 23.60 -16.83
N PHE A 78 -21.01 22.90 -16.74
CA PHE A 78 -20.30 22.35 -17.90
C PHE A 78 -20.40 20.82 -18.03
N SER A 79 -21.10 20.15 -17.12
CA SER A 79 -21.15 18.67 -17.05
C SER A 79 -22.28 18.04 -17.86
N SER A 80 -22.68 18.62 -19.00
CA SER A 80 -23.67 17.99 -19.89
C SER A 80 -23.14 16.76 -20.65
N ALA A 81 -21.85 16.45 -20.54
CA ALA A 81 -21.24 15.32 -21.19
C ALA A 81 -20.41 14.51 -20.18
N SER A 82 -21.01 13.43 -19.69
CA SER A 82 -20.38 12.30 -19.01
C SER A 82 -19.74 12.58 -17.64
N GLU A 83 -19.80 11.59 -16.78
CA GLU A 83 -19.20 11.42 -15.45
C GLU A 83 -17.65 11.57 -15.41
N ALA A 84 -17.03 12.14 -16.42
CA ALA A 84 -15.60 12.32 -16.49
C ALA A 84 -15.15 13.35 -15.44
N VAL A 85 -14.24 12.92 -14.59
CA VAL A 85 -13.62 13.78 -13.60
C VAL A 85 -12.86 14.90 -14.31
N CYS A 86 -13.29 16.13 -14.11
CA CYS A 86 -12.72 17.33 -14.71
C CYS A 86 -12.07 18.19 -13.62
N ILE A 87 -10.82 18.62 -13.86
CA ILE A 87 -10.05 19.53 -13.03
C ILE A 87 -9.99 20.90 -13.73
N ASP A 88 -10.33 21.94 -13.00
CA ASP A 88 -10.27 23.32 -13.45
C ASP A 88 -8.87 23.91 -13.20
N ILE A 89 -8.20 24.38 -14.25
CA ILE A 89 -6.82 24.89 -14.17
C ILE A 89 -6.77 26.14 -13.29
N ASP A 90 -7.72 27.05 -13.43
CA ASP A 90 -7.71 28.33 -12.71
C ASP A 90 -7.88 28.10 -11.21
N LYS A 91 -8.77 27.19 -10.85
CA LYS A 91 -8.95 26.77 -9.46
C LYS A 91 -7.71 26.07 -8.91
N LEU A 92 -7.06 25.22 -9.70
CA LEU A 92 -5.85 24.54 -9.32
C LEU A 92 -4.68 25.51 -9.11
N GLU A 93 -4.54 26.53 -9.97
CA GLU A 93 -3.55 27.59 -9.77
C GLU A 93 -3.85 28.45 -8.54
N TYR A 94 -5.13 28.79 -8.31
CA TYR A 94 -5.55 29.52 -7.10
C TYR A 94 -5.24 28.70 -5.82
N PHE A 95 -5.53 27.41 -5.83
CA PHE A 95 -5.21 26.51 -4.72
C PHE A 95 -3.71 26.54 -4.41
N ASN A 96 -2.86 26.50 -5.44
CA ASN A 96 -1.41 26.55 -5.26
C ASN A 96 -0.91 27.88 -4.69
N LYS A 97 -1.55 28.98 -5.03
CA LYS A 97 -1.19 30.31 -4.55
C LYS A 97 -1.67 30.58 -3.11
N THR A 98 -2.78 29.94 -2.70
CA THR A 98 -3.45 30.23 -1.43
C THR A 98 -3.02 29.26 -0.33
N ARG A 99 -2.11 29.72 0.55
CA ARG A 99 -1.54 28.90 1.62
C ARG A 99 -2.59 28.37 2.60
N SER A 100 -3.57 29.20 2.98
CA SER A 100 -4.60 28.80 3.94
C SER A 100 -5.46 27.63 3.48
N ILE A 101 -5.70 27.50 2.17
CA ILE A 101 -6.45 26.38 1.60
C ILE A 101 -5.58 25.10 1.63
N ARG A 102 -4.31 25.20 1.29
CA ARG A 102 -3.37 24.06 1.35
C ARG A 102 -3.22 23.53 2.76
N ASP A 103 -3.12 24.41 3.75
CA ASP A 103 -2.95 24.02 5.16
C ASP A 103 -4.19 23.27 5.68
N LYS A 104 -5.40 23.59 5.20
CA LYS A 104 -6.64 22.86 5.50
C LYS A 104 -6.56 21.38 5.12
N TYR A 105 -5.86 21.06 4.06
CA TYR A 105 -5.72 19.69 3.54
C TYR A 105 -4.44 18.98 4.02
N SER A 106 -3.60 19.64 4.81
CA SER A 106 -2.34 19.06 5.32
C SER A 106 -2.56 17.75 6.06
N VAL A 107 -3.59 17.71 6.93
CA VAL A 107 -3.96 16.51 7.70
C VAL A 107 -4.36 15.35 6.78
N LEU A 108 -5.05 15.62 5.68
CA LEU A 108 -5.42 14.60 4.69
C LEU A 108 -4.18 13.95 4.07
N TRP A 109 -3.22 14.77 3.65
CA TRP A 109 -1.99 14.29 3.02
C TRP A 109 -1.11 13.50 3.99
N GLU A 110 -0.99 13.98 5.22
CA GLU A 110 -0.20 13.30 6.25
C GLU A 110 -0.84 11.97 6.67
N SER A 111 -2.14 11.94 6.90
CA SER A 111 -2.86 10.73 7.32
C SER A 111 -2.89 9.66 6.22
N SER A 112 -2.89 10.07 4.95
CA SER A 112 -2.83 9.16 3.81
C SER A 112 -1.43 8.66 3.48
N GLN A 113 -0.39 9.14 4.19
CA GLN A 113 1.03 8.82 3.91
C GLN A 113 1.48 9.24 2.50
N ALA A 114 0.91 10.31 1.96
CA ALA A 114 1.34 10.86 0.69
C ALA A 114 2.68 11.60 0.84
N ALA A 115 3.63 11.30 -0.04
CA ALA A 115 4.87 12.07 -0.19
C ALA A 115 4.70 13.24 -1.17
N GLY A 116 3.77 13.10 -2.11
CA GLY A 116 3.48 14.16 -3.08
C GLY A 116 2.25 13.87 -3.92
N VAL A 117 1.57 14.93 -4.33
CA VAL A 117 0.41 14.90 -5.22
C VAL A 117 0.63 15.91 -6.32
N GLU A 118 0.59 15.46 -7.57
CA GLU A 118 0.88 16.25 -8.75
C GLU A 118 -0.20 16.01 -9.83
N VAL A 119 -0.59 17.04 -10.56
CA VAL A 119 -1.37 16.94 -11.79
C VAL A 119 -0.47 17.33 -12.95
N GLN A 120 -0.27 16.41 -13.89
CA GLN A 120 0.56 16.64 -15.06
C GLN A 120 -0.31 16.67 -16.30
N GLU A 121 -0.30 17.79 -17.02
CA GLU A 121 -0.83 17.90 -18.38
C GLU A 121 0.03 17.02 -19.31
N ILE A 122 -0.62 16.22 -20.17
CA ILE A 122 0.10 15.30 -21.06
C ILE A 122 0.27 15.92 -22.44
N TYR A 123 -0.77 16.64 -22.91
CA TYR A 123 -0.82 17.20 -24.25
C TYR A 123 -1.66 18.48 -24.24
N PRO A 124 -1.25 19.55 -24.98
CA PRO A 124 -0.07 19.66 -25.84
C PRO A 124 1.22 19.94 -25.07
N ASP A 125 1.15 20.63 -23.93
CA ASP A 125 2.29 21.07 -23.14
C ASP A 125 2.42 20.20 -21.87
N LYS A 126 3.62 19.74 -21.58
CA LYS A 126 3.87 18.92 -20.36
C LYS A 126 4.02 19.79 -19.12
N LYS A 127 2.95 20.52 -18.77
CA LYS A 127 2.94 21.35 -17.55
C LYS A 127 2.59 20.51 -16.34
N THR A 128 3.30 20.69 -15.22
CA THR A 128 3.06 19.98 -13.97
C THR A 128 2.62 20.96 -12.89
N TYR A 129 1.51 20.65 -12.23
CA TYR A 129 0.96 21.39 -11.11
C TYR A 129 1.15 20.55 -9.84
N THR A 130 1.91 21.07 -8.87
CA THR A 130 2.16 20.39 -7.61
C THR A 130 1.10 20.80 -6.59
N ILE A 131 0.21 19.90 -6.20
CA ILE A 131 -0.82 20.14 -5.19
C ILE A 131 -0.22 20.03 -3.79
N TYR A 132 0.57 18.99 -3.57
CA TYR A 132 1.23 18.71 -2.30
C TYR A 132 2.62 18.13 -2.52
N SER A 133 3.55 18.53 -1.68
CA SER A 133 4.88 17.94 -1.62
C SER A 133 5.37 17.98 -0.17
N LYS A 134 5.72 16.81 0.35
CA LYS A 134 6.30 16.67 1.70
C LYS A 134 7.74 17.16 1.68
N SER A 135 8.01 18.25 2.39
CA SER A 135 9.36 18.82 2.49
C SER A 135 10.32 17.84 3.17
N GLY A 136 11.55 17.69 2.60
CA GLY A 136 12.60 16.87 3.20
C GLY A 136 12.39 15.35 3.11
N PHE A 137 11.42 14.86 2.32
CA PHE A 137 11.22 13.42 2.15
C PHE A 137 12.34 12.82 1.28
N GLN A 138 13.11 11.89 1.85
CA GLN A 138 14.22 11.16 1.19
C GLN A 138 14.00 9.63 1.19
N GLY A 139 12.82 9.15 1.57
CA GLY A 139 12.49 7.73 1.64
C GLY A 139 12.10 7.10 0.30
N SER A 140 11.90 5.79 0.31
CA SER A 140 11.34 5.08 -0.85
C SER A 140 9.87 5.43 -1.03
N SER A 141 9.46 5.66 -2.28
CA SER A 141 8.07 5.96 -2.63
C SER A 141 7.61 5.17 -3.84
N LYS A 142 6.32 4.80 -3.85
CA LYS A 142 5.65 4.20 -5.00
C LYS A 142 4.69 5.22 -5.60
N THR A 143 4.70 5.36 -6.93
CA THR A 143 3.85 6.32 -7.63
C THR A 143 2.64 5.60 -8.21
N TYR A 144 1.46 6.09 -7.87
CA TYR A 144 0.18 5.69 -8.44
C TYR A 144 -0.36 6.81 -9.31
N SER A 145 -1.13 6.49 -10.33
CA SER A 145 -1.65 7.51 -11.23
C SER A 145 -2.94 7.10 -11.92
N THR A 146 -3.77 8.11 -12.19
CA THR A 146 -4.99 7.98 -13.00
C THR A 146 -5.06 9.12 -14.03
N TYR A 147 -5.87 8.93 -15.04
CA TYR A 147 -6.11 9.98 -16.04
C TYR A 147 -7.33 10.81 -15.66
N SER A 148 -7.31 12.09 -16.01
CA SER A 148 -8.39 13.04 -15.80
C SER A 148 -8.41 14.05 -16.96
N ALA A 149 -9.52 14.73 -17.14
CA ALA A 149 -9.56 15.92 -17.96
C ALA A 149 -9.12 17.12 -17.13
N ILE A 150 -8.27 17.99 -17.71
CA ILE A 150 -7.96 19.30 -17.15
C ILE A 150 -8.50 20.35 -18.10
N CYS A 151 -9.32 21.25 -17.58
CA CYS A 151 -10.05 22.20 -18.41
C CYS A 151 -9.77 23.65 -18.00
N ASN A 152 -9.75 24.54 -19.01
CA ASN A 152 -9.66 25.96 -18.83
C ASN A 152 -10.81 26.65 -19.57
N GLN A 153 -11.29 27.76 -19.06
CA GLN A 153 -12.30 28.57 -19.72
C GLN A 153 -11.63 29.72 -20.50
N GLU A 154 -11.65 29.63 -21.83
CA GLU A 154 -11.11 30.67 -22.71
C GLU A 154 -12.21 31.19 -23.61
N TYR A 155 -12.41 32.52 -23.61
CA TYR A 155 -13.42 33.23 -24.45
C TYR A 155 -14.86 32.68 -24.33
N GLY A 156 -15.21 32.11 -23.14
CA GLY A 156 -16.53 31.52 -22.89
C GLY A 156 -16.70 30.08 -23.34
N GLU A 157 -15.68 29.49 -23.94
CA GLU A 157 -15.62 28.07 -24.29
C GLU A 157 -14.78 27.28 -23.29
N LEU A 158 -15.17 26.03 -23.02
CA LEU A 158 -14.42 25.13 -22.17
C LEU A 158 -13.45 24.33 -23.04
N ILE A 159 -12.15 24.57 -22.86
CA ILE A 159 -11.08 23.84 -23.54
C ILE A 159 -10.52 22.81 -22.57
N CYS A 160 -10.70 21.54 -22.89
CA CYS A 160 -10.23 20.44 -22.06
C CYS A 160 -9.05 19.71 -22.71
N LYS A 161 -8.08 19.35 -21.88
CA LYS A 161 -6.86 18.61 -22.23
C LYS A 161 -6.76 17.35 -21.39
N ILE A 162 -5.94 16.41 -21.82
CA ILE A 162 -5.69 15.18 -21.05
C ILE A 162 -4.61 15.44 -20.01
N ALA A 163 -4.91 15.10 -18.77
CA ALA A 163 -3.97 15.16 -17.67
C ALA A 163 -3.85 13.81 -16.94
N LYS A 164 -2.80 13.70 -16.16
CA LYS A 164 -2.49 12.56 -15.32
C LYS A 164 -2.32 13.05 -13.88
N ILE A 165 -3.17 12.57 -12.99
CA ILE A 165 -3.01 12.75 -11.55
C ILE A 165 -2.00 11.71 -11.06
N LYS A 166 -0.97 12.15 -10.36
CA LYS A 166 0.07 11.30 -9.77
C LYS A 166 0.11 11.47 -8.27
N ILE A 167 0.13 10.37 -7.55
CA ILE A 167 0.31 10.35 -6.11
C ILE A 167 1.53 9.51 -5.78
N LYS A 168 2.46 10.11 -5.04
CA LYS A 168 3.62 9.41 -4.49
C LYS A 168 3.30 8.99 -3.07
N MET A 169 3.21 7.67 -2.82
CA MET A 169 2.96 7.11 -1.49
C MET A 169 4.28 6.73 -0.83
N ILE A 170 4.40 7.00 0.46
CA ILE A 170 5.55 6.59 1.27
C ILE A 170 5.49 5.08 1.46
N MET A 171 6.56 4.39 1.09
CA MET A 171 6.67 2.95 1.36
C MET A 171 7.16 2.74 2.79
N PRO A 172 6.53 1.85 3.57
CA PRO A 172 7.10 1.46 4.85
C PRO A 172 8.46 0.81 4.63
N GLU A 173 9.45 1.21 5.41
CA GLU A 173 10.75 0.54 5.37
C GLU A 173 10.56 -0.92 5.80
N SER A 174 10.89 -1.84 4.89
CA SER A 174 10.97 -3.27 5.23
C SER A 174 12.13 -3.46 6.19
N LYS A 175 11.81 -3.59 7.48
CA LYS A 175 12.77 -4.02 8.49
C LYS A 175 13.08 -5.50 8.35
#